data_05f260a75042bd0dec155c82a41e0701
#
_entry.id   05f260a75042bd0dec155c82a41e0701
#
_cell.length_a   1.000
_cell.length_b   1.000
_cell.length_c   1.000
_cell.angle_alpha   90.00
_cell.angle_beta   90.00
_cell.angle_gamma   90.00
#
_symmetry.space_group_name_H-M   'P 1'
#
loop_
_entity.id
_entity.type
_entity.pdbx_description
1 polymer ?
#
loop_
_entity_poly.entity_id
_entity_poly.type
_entity_poly.pdbx_seq_one_letter_code
_entity_poly.pdbx_strand_id
1 'polypeptide(L)'
;MFDIMDYIQLISYYEVAEELRRGPGKNLFRFLAKCILVKHLEYRGFWRQIWFQDFQNVHKLPPSQHYNLGFCFSLPMIQKGLDVGILVSWTKNYNCPGVEGEDVVGMLNKALDEVGVGNVKVVAILNDTTGTLVAGSHDYPDAGIGLILGTGTNGSFMERADRVVRWNDG
;
A
#
# COMPACT_ATOMS: atom_id res chain seq x y z
N MET A 1 -22.96 -9.79 10.40
CA MET A 1 -22.83 -10.07 8.96
C MET A 1 -22.87 -8.71 8.29
N PHE A 2 -21.72 -8.13 7.96
CA PHE A 2 -21.66 -6.82 7.29
C PHE A 2 -21.95 -7.07 5.81
N ASP A 3 -22.96 -6.36 5.30
CA ASP A 3 -23.40 -6.47 3.92
C ASP A 3 -22.32 -5.86 3.01
N ILE A 4 -21.71 -6.67 2.15
CA ILE A 4 -20.57 -6.31 1.28
C ILE A 4 -21.03 -5.39 0.12
N MET A 5 -22.31 -5.07 0.01
CA MET A 5 -22.90 -4.37 -1.12
C MET A 5 -22.65 -2.86 -1.19
N ASP A 6 -22.03 -2.24 -0.18
CA ASP A 6 -21.88 -0.77 -0.14
C ASP A 6 -20.41 -0.27 -0.28
N TYR A 7 -19.48 -1.09 -0.77
CA TYR A 7 -18.12 -0.62 -1.00
C TYR A 7 -17.98 0.03 -2.38
N ILE A 8 -17.90 1.35 -2.41
CA ILE A 8 -17.51 2.08 -3.62
C ILE A 8 -16.01 1.87 -3.82
N GLN A 9 -15.64 1.01 -4.77
CA GLN A 9 -14.26 0.86 -5.18
C GLN A 9 -13.86 2.01 -6.13
N LEU A 10 -13.06 2.93 -5.64
CA LEU A 10 -12.47 4.01 -6.44
C LEU A 10 -11.00 3.67 -6.72
N ILE A 11 -10.67 3.39 -7.98
CA ILE A 11 -9.32 3.10 -8.43
C ILE A 11 -8.74 4.35 -9.09
N SER A 12 -7.50 4.70 -8.74
CA SER A 12 -6.75 5.78 -9.38
C SER A 12 -5.35 5.28 -9.71
N TYR A 13 -4.84 5.65 -10.89
CA TYR A 13 -3.52 5.29 -11.36
C TYR A 13 -2.64 6.54 -11.39
N TYR A 14 -1.42 6.42 -10.90
CA TYR A 14 -0.44 7.50 -10.89
C TYR A 14 0.86 7.00 -11.49
N GLU A 15 1.38 7.73 -12.46
CA GLU A 15 2.71 7.47 -12.99
C GLU A 15 3.77 8.00 -12.02
N VAL A 16 4.74 7.16 -11.69
CA VAL A 16 5.91 7.57 -10.90
C VAL A 16 7.01 7.98 -11.86
N ALA A 17 7.26 9.28 -11.97
CA ALA A 17 8.30 9.84 -12.83
C ALA A 17 9.71 9.32 -12.47
N GLU A 18 10.64 9.33 -13.43
CA GLU A 18 11.99 8.79 -13.23
C GLU A 18 12.74 9.51 -12.11
N GLU A 19 12.56 10.83 -11.98
CA GLU A 19 13.16 11.65 -10.93
C GLU A 19 12.73 11.20 -9.51
N LEU A 20 11.50 10.67 -9.39
CA LEU A 20 11.02 10.11 -8.12
C LEU A 20 11.54 8.70 -7.89
N ARG A 21 11.71 7.91 -8.95
CA ARG A 21 12.23 6.53 -8.84
C ARG A 21 13.72 6.47 -8.54
N ARG A 22 14.47 7.56 -8.85
CA ARG A 22 15.93 7.64 -8.65
C ARG A 22 16.38 8.77 -7.75
N GLY A 23 15.44 9.61 -7.32
CA GLY A 23 15.70 10.71 -6.39
C GLY A 23 15.64 10.28 -4.93
N PRO A 24 15.86 11.23 -3.99
CA PRO A 24 15.82 10.94 -2.56
C PRO A 24 14.51 10.25 -2.14
N GLY A 25 14.60 9.20 -1.33
CA GLY A 25 13.45 8.41 -0.91
C GLY A 25 12.33 9.22 -0.27
N LYS A 26 12.67 10.27 0.48
CA LYS A 26 11.69 11.20 1.04
C LYS A 26 10.75 11.79 -0.03
N ASN A 27 11.24 12.06 -1.23
CA ASN A 27 10.43 12.62 -2.31
C ASN A 27 9.43 11.59 -2.84
N LEU A 28 9.83 10.32 -2.94
CA LEU A 28 8.94 9.23 -3.33
C LEU A 28 7.80 9.07 -2.33
N PHE A 29 8.10 8.98 -1.03
CA PHE A 29 7.06 8.80 -0.01
C PHE A 29 6.14 10.02 0.09
N ARG A 30 6.68 11.24 -0.07
CA ARG A 30 5.85 12.45 -0.15
C ARG A 30 4.93 12.46 -1.37
N PHE A 31 5.39 11.94 -2.51
CA PHE A 31 4.55 11.75 -3.69
C PHE A 31 3.43 10.74 -3.42
N LEU A 32 3.73 9.58 -2.82
CA LEU A 32 2.72 8.58 -2.45
C LEU A 32 1.67 9.18 -1.49
N ALA A 33 2.10 9.92 -0.48
CA ALA A 33 1.20 10.60 0.44
C ALA A 33 0.31 11.64 -0.28
N LYS A 34 0.85 12.36 -1.26
CA LYS A 34 0.06 13.28 -2.10
C LYS A 34 -0.96 12.56 -2.97
N CYS A 35 -0.64 11.36 -3.48
CA CYS A 35 -1.61 10.55 -4.23
C CYS A 35 -2.80 10.13 -3.35
N ILE A 36 -2.59 9.96 -2.05
CA ILE A 36 -3.66 9.68 -1.08
C ILE A 36 -4.46 10.96 -0.77
N LEU A 37 -3.77 12.08 -0.60
CA LEU A 37 -4.40 13.37 -0.35
C LEU A 37 -5.32 13.81 -1.51
N VAL A 38 -4.91 13.51 -2.76
CA VAL A 38 -5.59 13.97 -3.97
C VAL A 38 -6.13 12.78 -4.74
N LYS A 39 -7.45 12.58 -4.76
CA LYS A 39 -8.10 11.65 -5.67
C LYS A 39 -8.51 12.37 -6.95
N HIS A 40 -8.15 11.78 -8.09
CA HIS A 40 -8.71 12.15 -9.38
C HIS A 40 -9.99 11.33 -9.61
N LEU A 41 -11.13 11.99 -9.64
CA LEU A 41 -12.39 11.35 -10.05
C LEU A 41 -12.73 11.81 -11.46
N GLU A 42 -12.89 10.86 -12.36
CA GLU A 42 -13.52 11.10 -13.65
C GLU A 42 -15.04 11.05 -13.45
N TYR A 43 -15.69 12.20 -13.59
CA TYR A 43 -17.13 12.28 -13.55
C TYR A 43 -17.62 12.92 -14.84
N ARG A 44 -18.34 12.16 -15.67
CA ARG A 44 -18.93 12.60 -16.96
C ARG A 44 -17.94 13.28 -17.92
N GLY A 45 -16.71 12.71 -18.06
CA GLY A 45 -15.70 13.25 -18.99
C GLY A 45 -14.95 14.48 -18.48
N PHE A 46 -15.15 14.89 -17.24
CA PHE A 46 -14.38 15.95 -16.59
C PHE A 46 -13.50 15.38 -15.49
N TRP A 47 -12.18 15.64 -15.56
CA TRP A 47 -11.23 15.33 -14.50
C TRP A 47 -11.39 16.37 -13.37
N ARG A 48 -11.88 15.95 -12.22
CA ARG A 48 -11.94 16.79 -11.02
C ARG A 48 -10.95 16.24 -9.99
N GLN A 49 -10.05 17.11 -9.57
CA GLN A 49 -9.19 16.85 -8.41
C GLN A 49 -10.04 16.96 -7.15
N ILE A 50 -10.21 15.86 -6.42
CA ILE A 50 -10.91 15.86 -5.14
C ILE A 50 -9.86 15.68 -4.06
N TRP A 51 -9.76 16.66 -3.18
CA TRP A 51 -8.97 16.59 -1.98
C TRP A 51 -9.58 15.59 -1.01
N PHE A 52 -8.77 14.94 -0.19
CA PHE A 52 -9.23 14.00 0.83
C PHE A 52 -10.31 14.62 1.75
N GLN A 53 -10.20 15.91 2.06
CA GLN A 53 -11.21 16.67 2.79
C GLN A 53 -12.56 16.75 2.04
N ASP A 54 -12.54 16.92 0.71
CA ASP A 54 -13.77 16.93 -0.09
C ASP A 54 -14.41 15.53 -0.10
N PHE A 55 -13.61 14.48 -0.15
CA PHE A 55 -14.09 13.10 0.00
C PHE A 55 -14.79 12.90 1.36
N GLN A 56 -14.19 13.38 2.45
CA GLN A 56 -14.81 13.34 3.77
C GLN A 56 -16.14 14.10 3.79
N ASN A 57 -16.20 15.29 3.21
CA ASN A 57 -17.39 16.14 3.16
C ASN A 57 -18.52 15.51 2.32
N VAL A 58 -18.18 14.98 1.13
CA VAL A 58 -19.17 14.32 0.23
C VAL A 58 -19.78 13.09 0.89
N HIS A 59 -18.98 12.31 1.61
CA HIS A 59 -19.44 11.10 2.30
C HIS A 59 -19.87 11.35 3.75
N LYS A 60 -19.96 12.64 4.17
CA LYS A 60 -20.33 13.04 5.54
C LYS A 60 -19.49 12.33 6.62
N LEU A 61 -18.21 12.10 6.33
CA LEU A 61 -17.30 11.44 7.24
C LEU A 61 -16.78 12.45 8.27
N PRO A 62 -16.76 12.11 9.57
CA PRO A 62 -16.27 13.03 10.59
C PRO A 62 -14.81 13.42 10.34
N PRO A 63 -14.44 14.72 10.47
CA PRO A 63 -13.04 15.16 10.34
C PRO A 63 -12.08 14.48 11.33
N SER A 64 -12.61 14.04 12.48
CA SER A 64 -11.85 13.33 13.53
C SER A 64 -11.74 11.82 13.28
N GLN A 65 -12.33 11.29 12.20
CA GLN A 65 -12.25 9.87 11.91
C GLN A 65 -10.84 9.51 11.46
N HIS A 66 -10.31 8.44 12.05
CA HIS A 66 -9.07 7.81 11.59
C HIS A 66 -9.36 6.80 10.50
N TYR A 67 -8.47 6.74 9.51
CA TYR A 67 -8.58 5.82 8.37
C TYR A 67 -7.39 4.88 8.36
N ASN A 68 -7.68 3.61 8.33
CA ASN A 68 -6.69 2.56 8.20
C ASN A 68 -6.30 2.40 6.73
N LEU A 69 -5.00 2.40 6.45
CA LEU A 69 -4.42 2.21 5.14
C LEU A 69 -3.69 0.86 5.09
N GLY A 70 -4.06 -0.01 4.15
CA GLY A 70 -3.28 -1.16 3.75
C GLY A 70 -2.27 -0.75 2.67
N PHE A 71 -1.02 -1.16 2.82
CA PHE A 71 0.06 -0.83 1.92
C PHE A 71 0.61 -2.08 1.24
N CYS A 72 0.31 -2.28 -0.07
CA CYS A 72 0.96 -3.31 -0.86
C CYS A 72 2.29 -2.76 -1.41
N PHE A 73 3.39 -3.42 -1.04
CA PHE A 73 4.75 -3.01 -1.40
C PHE A 73 5.49 -4.15 -2.06
N SER A 74 5.60 -4.10 -3.39
CA SER A 74 6.09 -5.18 -4.26
C SER A 74 7.61 -5.19 -4.40
N LEU A 75 8.35 -4.95 -3.32
CA LEU A 75 9.82 -4.92 -3.29
C LEU A 75 10.33 -5.84 -2.17
N PRO A 76 11.56 -6.36 -2.26
CA PRO A 76 12.15 -7.19 -1.22
C PRO A 76 12.20 -6.46 0.11
N MET A 77 11.53 -7.00 1.14
CA MET A 77 11.52 -6.42 2.48
C MET A 77 11.60 -7.50 3.56
N ILE A 78 12.13 -7.14 4.71
CA ILE A 78 12.03 -7.92 5.95
C ILE A 78 10.85 -7.36 6.73
N GLN A 79 9.80 -8.14 6.84
CA GLN A 79 8.63 -7.77 7.63
C GLN A 79 8.87 -8.09 9.10
N LYS A 80 8.95 -7.06 9.95
CA LYS A 80 9.18 -7.18 11.39
C LYS A 80 7.89 -7.19 12.20
N GLY A 81 6.78 -6.75 11.60
CA GLY A 81 5.46 -6.69 12.18
C GLY A 81 4.41 -6.50 11.10
N LEU A 82 3.16 -6.42 11.48
CA LEU A 82 2.07 -6.19 10.53
C LEU A 82 2.22 -4.83 9.83
N ASP A 83 2.71 -3.83 10.55
CA ASP A 83 2.88 -2.44 10.12
C ASP A 83 4.36 -1.99 10.14
N VAL A 84 5.31 -2.93 10.05
CA VAL A 84 6.75 -2.64 9.99
C VAL A 84 7.41 -3.45 8.88
N GLY A 85 7.95 -2.76 7.88
CA GLY A 85 8.61 -3.38 6.72
C GLY A 85 9.93 -2.69 6.37
N ILE A 86 11.04 -3.41 6.55
CA ILE A 86 12.38 -2.90 6.24
C ILE A 86 12.74 -3.22 4.81
N LEU A 87 12.96 -2.21 3.97
CA LEU A 87 13.39 -2.42 2.59
C LEU A 87 14.80 -3.04 2.56
N VAL A 88 14.92 -4.18 1.87
CA VAL A 88 16.21 -4.86 1.69
C VAL A 88 16.98 -4.25 0.52
N SER A 89 16.33 -4.13 -0.63
CA SER A 89 16.95 -3.59 -1.84
C SER A 89 15.91 -3.09 -2.83
N TRP A 90 16.31 -2.10 -3.62
CA TRP A 90 15.50 -1.62 -4.72
C TRP A 90 15.56 -2.59 -5.92
N THR A 91 14.43 -2.73 -6.60
CA THR A 91 14.27 -3.46 -7.86
C THR A 91 13.37 -2.66 -8.81
N LYS A 92 13.03 -3.20 -9.98
CA LYS A 92 12.06 -2.61 -10.93
C LYS A 92 12.38 -1.16 -11.32
N ASN A 93 13.67 -0.86 -11.55
CA ASN A 93 14.18 0.48 -11.91
C ASN A 93 14.00 1.57 -10.83
N TYR A 94 13.74 1.20 -9.58
CA TYR A 94 13.85 2.10 -8.45
C TYR A 94 15.27 2.08 -7.88
N ASN A 95 15.74 3.24 -7.45
CA ASN A 95 17.00 3.40 -6.73
C ASN A 95 16.95 4.73 -5.95
N CYS A 96 16.17 4.75 -4.87
CA CYS A 96 15.97 5.94 -4.04
C CYS A 96 16.92 5.92 -2.85
N PRO A 97 17.94 6.78 -2.80
CA PRO A 97 18.83 6.86 -1.65
C PRO A 97 18.11 7.11 -0.33
N GLY A 98 18.61 6.51 0.76
CA GLY A 98 18.12 6.71 2.12
C GLY A 98 16.84 5.95 2.46
N VAL A 99 16.58 4.81 1.79
CA VAL A 99 15.41 3.95 2.09
C VAL A 99 15.81 2.51 2.38
N GLU A 100 16.88 2.00 1.73
CA GLU A 100 17.35 0.63 2.04
C GLU A 100 17.79 0.56 3.49
N GLY A 101 17.33 -0.47 4.19
CA GLY A 101 17.53 -0.65 5.63
C GLY A 101 16.54 0.13 6.52
N GLU A 102 15.66 0.95 5.95
CA GLU A 102 14.69 1.76 6.68
C GLU A 102 13.28 1.14 6.65
N ASP A 103 12.46 1.52 7.64
CA ASP A 103 11.05 1.14 7.71
C ASP A 103 10.21 2.00 6.75
N VAL A 104 9.76 1.39 5.66
CA VAL A 104 8.96 2.07 4.63
C VAL A 104 7.57 2.47 5.11
N VAL A 105 7.02 1.79 6.12
CA VAL A 105 5.75 2.17 6.77
C VAL A 105 5.92 3.45 7.57
N GLY A 106 6.97 3.52 8.38
CA GLY A 106 7.31 4.73 9.14
C GLY A 106 7.55 5.92 8.21
N MET A 107 8.25 5.70 7.08
CA MET A 107 8.48 6.76 6.08
C MET A 107 7.17 7.24 5.44
N LEU A 108 6.23 6.34 5.11
CA LEU A 108 4.95 6.74 4.54
C LEU A 108 4.06 7.45 5.55
N ASN A 109 3.96 6.96 6.79
CA ASN A 109 3.21 7.61 7.85
C ASN A 109 3.72 9.04 8.12
N LYS A 110 5.04 9.21 8.19
CA LYS A 110 5.65 10.54 8.31
C LYS A 110 5.31 11.45 7.14
N ALA A 111 5.33 10.93 5.92
CA ALA A 111 4.97 11.70 4.73
C ALA A 111 3.48 12.08 4.72
N LEU A 112 2.58 11.22 5.22
CA LEU A 112 1.16 11.52 5.39
C LEU A 112 0.94 12.68 6.37
N ASP A 113 1.64 12.68 7.49
CA ASP A 113 1.61 13.79 8.45
C ASP A 113 2.12 15.09 7.82
N GLU A 114 3.24 15.04 7.09
CA GLU A 114 3.85 16.21 6.42
C GLU A 114 2.94 16.84 5.35
N VAL A 115 2.06 16.07 4.71
CA VAL A 115 1.13 16.60 3.69
C VAL A 115 -0.25 16.93 4.25
N GLY A 116 -0.47 16.76 5.57
CA GLY A 116 -1.71 17.18 6.25
C GLY A 116 -2.81 16.13 6.26
N VAL A 117 -2.51 14.84 6.05
CA VAL A 117 -3.46 13.72 6.16
C VAL A 117 -3.09 12.77 7.32
N GLY A 118 -2.65 13.29 8.43
CA GLY A 118 -2.24 12.54 9.62
C GLY A 118 -3.34 11.71 10.29
N ASN A 119 -4.59 11.87 9.86
CA ASN A 119 -5.69 10.99 10.26
C ASN A 119 -5.76 9.70 9.41
N VAL A 120 -4.91 9.53 8.40
CA VAL A 120 -4.70 8.27 7.66
C VAL A 120 -3.43 7.61 8.18
N LYS A 121 -3.51 6.34 8.56
CA LYS A 121 -2.36 5.60 9.09
C LYS A 121 -2.21 4.25 8.40
N VAL A 122 -0.99 3.92 7.98
CA VAL A 122 -0.67 2.57 7.51
C VAL A 122 -0.71 1.63 8.70
N VAL A 123 -1.60 0.63 8.65
CA VAL A 123 -1.79 -0.36 9.71
C VAL A 123 -1.37 -1.76 9.29
N ALA A 124 -1.12 -1.95 7.99
CA ALA A 124 -0.62 -3.22 7.47
C ALA A 124 0.21 -2.97 6.21
N ILE A 125 1.32 -3.72 6.08
CA ILE A 125 2.11 -3.81 4.86
C ILE A 125 2.19 -5.26 4.42
N LEU A 126 2.02 -5.50 3.12
CA LEU A 126 2.09 -6.82 2.51
C LEU A 126 2.88 -6.75 1.19
N ASN A 127 3.52 -7.86 0.83
CA ASN A 127 3.90 -8.07 -0.56
C ASN A 127 2.63 -8.25 -1.42
N ASP A 128 2.66 -7.80 -2.68
CA ASP A 128 1.52 -7.90 -3.61
C ASP A 128 1.03 -9.34 -3.80
N THR A 129 1.94 -10.32 -3.84
CA THR A 129 1.59 -11.73 -3.98
C THR A 129 0.85 -12.26 -2.74
N THR A 130 1.31 -11.88 -1.54
CA THR A 130 0.62 -12.19 -0.30
C THR A 130 -0.76 -11.51 -0.25
N GLY A 131 -0.83 -10.25 -0.67
CA GLY A 131 -2.10 -9.51 -0.78
C GLY A 131 -3.08 -10.18 -1.72
N THR A 132 -2.60 -10.72 -2.86
CA THR A 132 -3.42 -11.49 -3.81
C THR A 132 -4.00 -12.75 -3.17
N LEU A 133 -3.19 -13.50 -2.41
CA LEU A 133 -3.67 -14.70 -1.70
C LEU A 133 -4.71 -14.33 -0.63
N VAL A 134 -4.45 -13.30 0.17
CA VAL A 134 -5.38 -12.85 1.22
C VAL A 134 -6.71 -12.40 0.61
N ALA A 135 -6.69 -11.61 -0.45
CA ALA A 135 -7.90 -11.17 -1.15
C ALA A 135 -8.65 -12.36 -1.77
N GLY A 136 -7.92 -13.27 -2.43
CA GLY A 136 -8.50 -14.48 -3.02
C GLY A 136 -9.15 -15.40 -1.99
N SER A 137 -8.52 -15.59 -0.82
CA SER A 137 -9.08 -16.43 0.25
C SER A 137 -10.27 -15.80 0.97
N HIS A 138 -10.43 -14.48 0.88
CA HIS A 138 -11.63 -13.81 1.37
C HIS A 138 -12.87 -14.19 0.54
N ASP A 139 -12.75 -14.19 -0.78
CA ASP A 139 -13.85 -14.49 -1.70
C ASP A 139 -14.04 -16.00 -1.90
N TYR A 140 -12.93 -16.74 -1.85
CA TYR A 140 -12.86 -18.19 -2.05
C TYR A 140 -12.05 -18.82 -0.92
N PRO A 141 -12.72 -19.32 0.14
CA PRO A 141 -12.04 -19.88 1.33
C PRO A 141 -11.05 -21.01 1.05
N ASP A 142 -11.19 -21.69 -0.07
CA ASP A 142 -10.30 -22.77 -0.51
C ASP A 142 -9.11 -22.28 -1.36
N ALA A 143 -9.00 -20.97 -1.61
CA ALA A 143 -7.85 -20.40 -2.32
C ALA A 143 -6.58 -20.57 -1.47
N GLY A 144 -5.70 -21.47 -1.89
CA GLY A 144 -4.45 -21.79 -1.20
C GLY A 144 -3.20 -21.20 -1.84
N ILE A 145 -3.32 -20.60 -3.03
CA ILE A 145 -2.18 -20.06 -3.80
C ILE A 145 -2.55 -18.68 -4.35
N GLY A 146 -1.65 -17.72 -4.18
CA GLY A 146 -1.67 -16.43 -4.86
C GLY A 146 -0.54 -16.35 -5.87
N LEU A 147 -0.82 -15.89 -7.10
CA LEU A 147 0.15 -15.80 -8.19
C LEU A 147 0.12 -14.42 -8.83
N ILE A 148 1.29 -13.82 -8.98
CA ILE A 148 1.50 -12.58 -9.76
C ILE A 148 2.27 -12.93 -11.03
N LEU A 149 1.69 -12.57 -12.18
CA LEU A 149 2.32 -12.59 -13.49
C LEU A 149 2.39 -11.16 -14.01
N GLY A 150 3.54 -10.53 -13.86
CA GLY A 150 3.80 -9.13 -14.25
C GLY A 150 5.18 -8.97 -14.88
N THR A 151 5.87 -7.87 -14.60
CA THR A 151 7.29 -7.69 -14.97
C THR A 151 8.17 -8.80 -14.40
N GLY A 152 7.82 -9.31 -13.23
CA GLY A 152 8.35 -10.53 -12.62
C GLY A 152 7.21 -11.49 -12.27
N THR A 153 7.57 -12.73 -11.94
CA THR A 153 6.62 -13.76 -11.48
C THR A 153 6.92 -14.05 -10.02
N ASN A 154 5.88 -14.09 -9.19
CA ASN A 154 5.99 -14.41 -7.77
C ASN A 154 4.77 -15.22 -7.33
N GLY A 155 4.94 -16.14 -6.37
CA GLY A 155 3.89 -16.99 -5.82
C GLY A 155 3.90 -17.00 -4.30
N SER A 156 2.72 -17.05 -3.71
CA SER A 156 2.51 -17.29 -2.27
C SER A 156 1.55 -18.46 -2.08
N PHE A 157 1.70 -19.18 -1.01
CA PHE A 157 0.82 -20.29 -0.66
C PHE A 157 0.68 -20.41 0.86
N MET A 158 -0.41 -21.06 1.28
CA MET A 158 -0.64 -21.36 2.69
C MET A 158 0.21 -22.58 3.10
N GLU A 159 1.00 -22.43 4.15
CA GLU A 159 1.77 -23.51 4.75
C GLU A 159 1.66 -23.46 6.27
N ARG A 160 1.83 -24.61 6.90
CA ARG A 160 1.89 -24.72 8.35
C ARG A 160 3.19 -24.08 8.85
N ALA A 161 3.11 -23.27 9.90
CA ALA A 161 4.27 -22.58 10.46
C ALA A 161 5.40 -23.54 10.89
N ASP A 162 5.03 -24.74 11.38
CA ASP A 162 5.99 -25.79 11.80
C ASP A 162 6.78 -26.41 10.63
N ARG A 163 6.40 -26.16 9.38
CA ARG A 163 7.10 -26.60 8.16
C ARG A 163 7.96 -25.51 7.52
N VAL A 164 7.86 -24.29 8.01
CA VAL A 164 8.63 -23.16 7.47
C VAL A 164 9.97 -23.07 8.18
N VAL A 165 11.03 -23.60 7.54
CA VAL A 165 12.37 -23.74 8.15
C VAL A 165 12.94 -22.38 8.60
N ARG A 166 12.74 -21.32 7.83
CA ARG A 166 13.25 -19.97 8.14
C ARG A 166 12.42 -19.20 9.19
N TRP A 167 11.29 -19.76 9.62
CA TRP A 167 10.45 -19.10 10.61
C TRP A 167 11.12 -19.00 11.99
N ASN A 168 12.04 -19.90 12.28
CA ASN A 168 12.72 -20.00 13.57
C ASN A 168 14.05 -19.23 13.65
N ASP A 169 14.45 -18.55 12.57
CA ASP A 169 15.75 -17.84 12.46
C ASP A 169 15.62 -16.33 12.77
N GLY A 170 14.49 -15.87 13.34
CA GLY A 170 14.20 -14.47 13.61
C GLY A 170 13.94 -14.15 15.08
#